data_871bb5c499c1d726caf403d33f79d20e
#
_entry.id   871bb5c499c1d726caf403d33f79d20e
#
_cell.length_a   1.000
_cell.length_b   1.000
_cell.length_c   1.000
_cell.angle_alpha   90.00
_cell.angle_beta   90.00
_cell.angle_gamma   90.00
#
_symmetry.space_group_name_H-M   'P 1'
#
loop_
_entity.id
_entity.type
_entity.pdbx_description
1 polymer ?
#
loop_
_entity_poly.entity_id
_entity_poly.type
_entity_poly.pdbx_seq_one_letter_code
_entity_poly.pdbx_strand_id
1 'polypeptide(L)'
;MSTAARAVADLLAILVGRLQAASGDPELTRLSPGLAVALSIRSGGARAVLWIEEGRVEPAGAGIVADIEMRLGEGVLEKMLQVPPPPRHQGFTALQIANPDVTVEGDALGLARARAALERLFEMALAAPELAAPKRTRRIEGVTGRRITLNCTEGPLEIHTEIAGRKGAVPLVFLHTAGADARQFEAQMADSALGDAYELHAPDMPFHGRSMPPLSWDGAPYTLTADRYLDWVKAYLAQVVGRPAILAGCSMGAAVTLVCAARAPELLRGVLPIEPPYRSKGRINRGQNDVGVHAGLHNGAFVRGLMAPTSPEGYRRRAAWIYSQGAPGVYQADLGFYSLEFDGEEIAPMVDAARLPVVLLSGAYDYSATPEDGARLCALMPGARQIVMPDLGHFPMTEHPDLFAGYLDQALALLAAGPGAPSHS
;
A
#
# COMPACT_ATOMS: atom_id res chain seq x y z
N MET A 1 -27.88 -0.49 34.43
CA MET A 1 -27.43 -0.38 33.04
C MET A 1 -28.61 -0.68 32.13
N SER A 2 -28.80 0.11 31.05
CA SER A 2 -29.80 -0.22 30.01
C SER A 2 -29.39 -1.49 29.25
N THR A 3 -30.32 -2.14 28.58
CA THR A 3 -30.05 -3.32 27.74
C THR A 3 -28.98 -3.03 26.67
N ALA A 4 -29.05 -1.84 26.06
CA ALA A 4 -28.04 -1.41 25.07
C ALA A 4 -26.64 -1.23 25.71
N ALA A 5 -26.54 -0.62 26.89
CA ALA A 5 -25.26 -0.46 27.58
C ALA A 5 -24.64 -1.81 27.99
N ARG A 6 -25.46 -2.81 28.28
CA ARG A 6 -24.99 -4.18 28.56
C ARG A 6 -24.45 -4.86 27.30
N ALA A 7 -25.17 -4.73 26.17
CA ALA A 7 -24.72 -5.28 24.88
C ALA A 7 -23.35 -4.71 24.46
N VAL A 8 -23.15 -3.40 24.58
CA VAL A 8 -21.85 -2.78 24.29
C VAL A 8 -20.73 -3.29 25.20
N ALA A 9 -21.02 -3.48 26.50
CA ALA A 9 -20.03 -4.04 27.43
C ALA A 9 -19.65 -5.48 27.08
N ASP A 10 -20.64 -6.30 26.66
CA ASP A 10 -20.40 -7.69 26.25
C ASP A 10 -19.54 -7.74 24.96
N LEU A 11 -19.80 -6.88 23.96
CA LEU A 11 -18.99 -6.77 22.75
C LEU A 11 -17.56 -6.31 23.06
N LEU A 12 -17.40 -5.32 23.95
CA LEU A 12 -16.08 -4.87 24.36
C LEU A 12 -15.31 -6.00 25.08
N ALA A 13 -15.99 -6.80 25.91
CA ALA A 13 -15.36 -7.95 26.57
C ALA A 13 -14.89 -9.01 25.56
N ILE A 14 -15.65 -9.24 24.47
CA ILE A 14 -15.25 -10.12 23.36
C ILE A 14 -13.97 -9.59 22.70
N LEU A 15 -13.94 -8.30 22.34
CA LEU A 15 -12.76 -7.70 21.73
C LEU A 15 -11.54 -7.81 22.66
N VAL A 16 -11.69 -7.46 23.92
CA VAL A 16 -10.62 -7.56 24.93
C VAL A 16 -10.10 -9.00 25.05
N GLY A 17 -10.98 -9.99 25.09
CA GLY A 17 -10.59 -11.39 25.12
C GLY A 17 -9.77 -11.81 23.90
N ARG A 18 -10.15 -11.34 22.71
CA ARG A 18 -9.39 -11.58 21.46
C ARG A 18 -8.02 -10.89 21.48
N LEU A 19 -7.93 -9.65 21.99
CA LEU A 19 -6.67 -8.93 22.15
C LEU A 19 -5.73 -9.65 23.13
N GLN A 20 -6.25 -10.12 24.26
CA GLN A 20 -5.48 -10.89 25.24
C GLN A 20 -5.00 -12.25 24.71
N ALA A 21 -5.77 -12.89 23.85
CA ALA A 21 -5.39 -14.14 23.19
C ALA A 21 -4.17 -14.00 22.28
N ALA A 22 -3.81 -12.78 21.87
CA ALA A 22 -2.59 -12.49 21.12
C ALA A 22 -1.32 -12.45 22.00
N SER A 23 -1.46 -12.51 23.33
CA SER A 23 -0.32 -12.49 24.26
C SER A 23 0.65 -13.64 23.99
N GLY A 24 1.93 -13.28 23.80
CA GLY A 24 2.98 -14.27 23.49
C GLY A 24 3.08 -14.66 22.00
N ASP A 25 2.34 -14.00 21.09
CA ASP A 25 2.56 -14.17 19.66
C ASP A 25 4.00 -13.79 19.30
N PRO A 26 4.76 -14.66 18.59
CA PRO A 26 6.17 -14.39 18.27
C PRO A 26 6.38 -13.11 17.45
N GLU A 27 5.44 -12.77 16.58
CA GLU A 27 5.52 -11.55 15.78
C GLU A 27 5.20 -10.31 16.63
N LEU A 28 4.21 -10.37 17.50
CA LEU A 28 3.91 -9.30 18.46
C LEU A 28 5.13 -9.02 19.34
N THR A 29 5.78 -10.07 19.86
CA THR A 29 7.02 -9.95 20.67
C THR A 29 8.13 -9.27 19.87
N ARG A 30 8.35 -9.66 18.62
CA ARG A 30 9.34 -9.05 17.72
C ARG A 30 9.02 -7.58 17.40
N LEU A 31 7.75 -7.20 17.38
CA LEU A 31 7.29 -5.85 17.02
C LEU A 31 7.19 -4.90 18.22
N SER A 32 7.46 -5.39 19.43
CA SER A 32 7.34 -4.62 20.69
C SER A 32 8.62 -4.55 21.53
N PRO A 33 9.85 -4.46 20.95
CA PRO A 33 11.06 -4.43 21.74
C PRO A 33 11.11 -3.16 22.61
N GLY A 34 11.23 -3.31 23.93
CA GLY A 34 11.26 -2.21 24.88
C GLY A 34 9.97 -1.40 24.98
N LEU A 35 8.87 -1.89 24.43
CA LEU A 35 7.56 -1.27 24.54
C LEU A 35 6.90 -1.64 25.85
N ALA A 36 6.43 -0.62 26.60
CA ALA A 36 5.53 -0.74 27.73
C ALA A 36 4.48 0.37 27.59
N VAL A 37 3.21 0.01 27.37
CA VAL A 37 2.15 0.99 27.06
C VAL A 37 0.80 0.52 27.59
N ALA A 38 0.04 1.44 28.19
CA ALA A 38 -1.34 1.25 28.63
C ALA A 38 -2.29 1.73 27.53
N LEU A 39 -3.10 0.81 26.98
CA LEU A 39 -4.16 1.09 25.99
C LEU A 39 -5.53 1.09 26.65
N SER A 40 -6.24 2.20 26.62
CA SER A 40 -7.65 2.29 27.00
C SER A 40 -8.53 2.20 25.77
N ILE A 41 -9.53 1.31 25.79
CA ILE A 41 -10.56 1.22 24.76
C ILE A 41 -11.90 1.58 25.39
N ARG A 42 -12.62 2.54 24.80
CA ARG A 42 -13.93 2.99 25.28
C ARG A 42 -14.97 2.87 24.17
N SER A 43 -16.16 2.41 24.52
CA SER A 43 -17.34 2.44 23.65
C SER A 43 -18.58 2.67 24.50
N GLY A 44 -19.36 3.71 24.20
CA GLY A 44 -20.46 4.14 25.04
C GLY A 44 -20.00 4.37 26.49
N GLY A 45 -20.66 3.74 27.45
CA GLY A 45 -20.29 3.80 28.89
C GLY A 45 -19.28 2.73 29.33
N ALA A 46 -18.86 1.81 28.44
CA ALA A 46 -17.93 0.75 28.76
C ALA A 46 -16.48 1.18 28.53
N ARG A 47 -15.56 0.68 29.39
CA ARG A 47 -14.11 0.93 29.29
C ARG A 47 -13.34 -0.32 29.66
N ALA A 48 -12.28 -0.60 28.90
CA ALA A 48 -11.27 -1.59 29.24
C ALA A 48 -9.88 -0.94 29.14
N VAL A 49 -8.94 -1.38 29.97
CA VAL A 49 -7.55 -0.95 29.90
C VAL A 49 -6.66 -2.19 29.84
N LEU A 50 -5.76 -2.21 28.88
CA LEU A 50 -4.79 -3.27 28.66
C LEU A 50 -3.38 -2.72 28.86
N TRP A 51 -2.52 -3.49 29.51
CA TRP A 51 -1.08 -3.27 29.56
C TRP A 51 -0.42 -4.14 28.50
N ILE A 52 0.37 -3.53 27.65
CA ILE A 52 1.09 -4.19 26.55
C ILE A 52 2.57 -3.99 26.80
N GLU A 53 3.30 -5.08 27.05
CA GLU A 53 4.72 -5.06 27.34
C GLU A 53 5.42 -6.24 26.70
N GLU A 54 6.39 -5.98 25.85
CA GLU A 54 7.24 -6.99 25.20
C GLU A 54 6.48 -8.21 24.64
N GLY A 55 5.34 -7.97 23.99
CA GLY A 55 4.49 -9.01 23.41
C GLY A 55 3.49 -9.65 24.36
N ARG A 56 3.45 -9.24 25.63
CA ARG A 56 2.43 -9.64 26.60
C ARG A 56 1.28 -8.65 26.61
N VAL A 57 0.08 -9.15 26.79
CA VAL A 57 -1.15 -8.34 26.83
C VAL A 57 -1.96 -8.76 28.04
N GLU A 58 -2.05 -7.91 29.04
CA GLU A 58 -2.71 -8.19 30.31
C GLU A 58 -3.74 -7.11 30.65
N PRO A 59 -4.78 -7.42 31.44
CA PRO A 59 -5.65 -6.40 31.99
C PRO A 59 -4.86 -5.45 32.88
N ALA A 60 -5.01 -4.16 32.64
CA ALA A 60 -4.41 -3.17 33.54
C ALA A 60 -5.35 -2.83 34.70
N GLY A 61 -4.78 -2.53 35.89
CA GLY A 61 -5.54 -2.15 37.06
C GLY A 61 -6.37 -0.87 36.82
N ALA A 62 -7.50 -0.75 37.51
CA ALA A 62 -8.47 0.34 37.34
C ALA A 62 -7.91 1.75 37.57
N GLY A 63 -6.78 1.88 38.29
CA GLY A 63 -6.11 3.16 38.60
C GLY A 63 -5.04 3.58 37.58
N ILE A 64 -4.78 2.77 36.52
CA ILE A 64 -3.75 3.10 35.53
C ILE A 64 -4.27 4.19 34.60
N VAL A 65 -3.46 5.25 34.46
CA VAL A 65 -3.66 6.27 33.42
C VAL A 65 -3.18 5.68 32.09
N ALA A 66 -4.05 5.69 31.09
CA ALA A 66 -3.71 5.16 29.78
C ALA A 66 -2.77 6.11 29.03
N ASP A 67 -1.74 5.56 28.40
CA ASP A 67 -0.86 6.30 27.49
C ASP A 67 -1.54 6.57 26.14
N ILE A 68 -2.42 5.63 25.72
CA ILE A 68 -3.19 5.71 24.50
C ILE A 68 -4.65 5.46 24.84
N GLU A 69 -5.53 6.37 24.43
CA GLU A 69 -6.98 6.21 24.57
C GLU A 69 -7.65 6.11 23.20
N MET A 70 -8.33 4.99 22.95
CA MET A 70 -9.15 4.76 21.76
C MET A 70 -10.62 4.84 22.14
N ARG A 71 -11.36 5.74 21.50
CA ARG A 71 -12.82 5.88 21.68
C ARG A 71 -13.51 5.44 20.42
N LEU A 72 -14.42 4.48 20.56
CA LEU A 72 -15.20 3.89 19.49
C LEU A 72 -16.62 4.44 19.56
N GLY A 73 -17.06 5.03 18.44
CA GLY A 73 -18.43 5.49 18.26
C GLY A 73 -19.44 4.35 18.19
N GLU A 74 -20.70 4.72 18.04
CA GLU A 74 -21.80 3.77 17.96
C GLU A 74 -21.66 2.85 16.76
N GLY A 75 -21.88 1.54 16.93
CA GLY A 75 -21.82 0.53 15.87
C GLY A 75 -20.40 0.13 15.41
N VAL A 76 -19.35 0.80 15.92
CA VAL A 76 -17.96 0.46 15.50
C VAL A 76 -17.55 -0.92 16.01
N LEU A 77 -17.86 -1.26 17.28
CA LEU A 77 -17.54 -2.57 17.84
C LEU A 77 -18.20 -3.72 17.07
N GLU A 78 -19.45 -3.56 16.71
CA GLU A 78 -20.22 -4.56 15.93
C GLU A 78 -19.56 -4.81 14.57
N LYS A 79 -19.13 -3.75 13.89
CA LYS A 79 -18.44 -3.83 12.59
C LYS A 79 -17.05 -4.45 12.73
N MET A 80 -16.27 -4.06 13.74
CA MET A 80 -14.96 -4.65 14.02
C MET A 80 -15.04 -6.16 14.24
N LEU A 81 -16.10 -6.64 14.89
CA LEU A 81 -16.27 -8.05 15.24
C LEU A 81 -16.91 -8.89 14.13
N GLN A 82 -17.30 -8.30 13.02
CA GLN A 82 -17.72 -9.04 11.80
C GLN A 82 -16.54 -9.84 11.23
N VAL A 83 -16.85 -10.88 10.46
CA VAL A 83 -15.85 -11.74 9.82
C VAL A 83 -16.20 -11.89 8.33
N PRO A 84 -15.40 -11.27 7.44
CA PRO A 84 -14.35 -10.30 7.71
C PRO A 84 -14.90 -8.96 8.23
N PRO A 85 -14.08 -8.18 8.97
CA PRO A 85 -14.46 -6.80 9.28
C PRO A 85 -14.51 -5.98 7.98
N PRO A 86 -15.47 -5.05 7.83
CA PRO A 86 -15.58 -4.24 6.63
C PRO A 86 -14.42 -3.23 6.51
N PRO A 87 -14.23 -2.60 5.33
CA PRO A 87 -13.24 -1.55 5.14
C PRO A 87 -13.27 -0.48 6.23
N ARG A 88 -12.10 0.03 6.61
CA ARG A 88 -11.85 0.99 7.70
C ARG A 88 -12.06 0.43 9.12
N HIS A 89 -12.31 -0.88 9.26
CA HIS A 89 -12.46 -1.56 10.55
C HIS A 89 -11.46 -2.74 10.72
N GLN A 90 -10.59 -2.98 9.74
CA GLN A 90 -9.76 -4.19 9.60
C GLN A 90 -8.48 -4.19 10.46
N GLY A 91 -8.08 -3.09 11.10
CA GLY A 91 -6.85 -3.00 11.89
C GLY A 91 -6.75 -1.68 12.65
N PHE A 92 -5.73 -1.55 13.51
CA PHE A 92 -5.53 -0.37 14.34
C PHE A 92 -5.34 0.90 13.50
N THR A 93 -4.48 0.84 12.49
CA THR A 93 -4.17 2.00 11.64
C THR A 93 -5.37 2.43 10.81
N ALA A 94 -6.14 1.47 10.28
CA ALA A 94 -7.37 1.76 9.55
C ALA A 94 -8.42 2.44 10.43
N LEU A 95 -8.60 1.96 11.66
CA LEU A 95 -9.49 2.57 12.66
C LEU A 95 -9.05 3.98 13.03
N GLN A 96 -7.75 4.19 13.27
CA GLN A 96 -7.21 5.49 13.68
C GLN A 96 -7.28 6.55 12.59
N ILE A 97 -6.98 6.18 11.33
CA ILE A 97 -6.76 7.15 10.25
C ILE A 97 -8.00 7.35 9.40
N ALA A 98 -8.74 6.27 9.14
CA ALA A 98 -9.77 6.26 8.13
C ALA A 98 -11.19 6.16 8.67
N ASN A 99 -11.37 5.76 9.93
CA ASN A 99 -12.69 5.64 10.51
C ASN A 99 -13.11 6.94 11.22
N PRO A 100 -14.11 7.68 10.71
CA PRO A 100 -14.52 8.97 11.29
C PRO A 100 -15.18 8.83 12.69
N ASP A 101 -15.64 7.62 13.03
CA ASP A 101 -16.30 7.33 14.30
C ASP A 101 -15.31 6.81 15.37
N VAL A 102 -13.99 6.89 15.09
CA VAL A 102 -12.93 6.48 16.01
C VAL A 102 -11.99 7.65 16.28
N THR A 103 -11.71 7.89 17.56
CA THR A 103 -10.65 8.81 17.97
C THR A 103 -9.58 8.06 18.74
N VAL A 104 -8.32 8.34 18.43
CA VAL A 104 -7.17 7.81 19.16
C VAL A 104 -6.33 8.97 19.66
N GLU A 105 -6.22 9.09 20.97
CA GLU A 105 -5.49 10.14 21.66
C GLU A 105 -4.29 9.54 22.40
N GLY A 106 -3.20 10.28 22.47
CA GLY A 106 -1.96 9.91 23.15
C GLY A 106 -0.82 10.77 22.68
N ASP A 107 0.34 10.64 23.33
CA ASP A 107 1.56 11.29 22.84
C ASP A 107 1.92 10.79 21.45
N ALA A 108 2.20 11.71 20.51
CA ALA A 108 2.44 11.37 19.12
C ALA A 108 3.65 10.43 18.92
N LEU A 109 4.70 10.60 19.74
CA LEU A 109 5.89 9.74 19.70
C LEU A 109 5.59 8.37 20.32
N GLY A 110 4.84 8.33 21.41
CA GLY A 110 4.34 7.09 22.04
C GLY A 110 3.48 6.27 21.06
N LEU A 111 2.55 6.91 20.38
CA LEU A 111 1.72 6.28 19.33
C LEU A 111 2.56 5.73 18.18
N ALA A 112 3.56 6.51 17.71
CA ALA A 112 4.43 6.06 16.63
C ALA A 112 5.28 4.85 17.03
N ARG A 113 5.78 4.80 18.25
CA ARG A 113 6.53 3.67 18.81
C ARG A 113 5.65 2.42 19.02
N ALA A 114 4.42 2.61 19.50
CA ALA A 114 3.50 1.51 19.77
C ALA A 114 2.82 0.95 18.50
N ARG A 115 2.82 1.69 17.37
CA ARG A 115 2.06 1.35 16.17
C ARG A 115 2.26 -0.08 15.70
N ALA A 116 3.50 -0.57 15.65
CA ALA A 116 3.79 -1.91 15.15
C ALA A 116 3.14 -3.00 16.01
N ALA A 117 3.23 -2.85 17.33
CA ALA A 117 2.59 -3.78 18.27
C ALA A 117 1.05 -3.67 18.22
N LEU A 118 0.52 -2.45 18.18
CA LEU A 118 -0.92 -2.23 18.13
C LEU A 118 -1.53 -2.75 16.81
N GLU A 119 -0.88 -2.51 15.68
CA GLU A 119 -1.37 -3.05 14.41
C GLU A 119 -1.42 -4.58 14.42
N ARG A 120 -0.33 -5.25 14.87
CA ARG A 120 -0.31 -6.71 14.99
C ARG A 120 -1.38 -7.23 15.94
N LEU A 121 -1.53 -6.58 17.08
CA LEU A 121 -2.52 -6.94 18.10
C LEU A 121 -3.95 -6.90 17.54
N PHE A 122 -4.30 -5.82 16.82
CA PHE A 122 -5.62 -5.70 16.22
C PHE A 122 -5.81 -6.62 15.02
N GLU A 123 -4.78 -6.85 14.19
CA GLU A 123 -4.86 -7.87 13.13
C GLU A 123 -5.25 -9.24 13.66
N MET A 124 -4.64 -9.67 14.77
CA MET A 124 -4.96 -10.96 15.38
C MET A 124 -6.37 -10.99 15.98
N ALA A 125 -6.77 -9.92 16.68
CA ALA A 125 -8.10 -9.82 17.28
C ALA A 125 -9.24 -9.77 16.26
N LEU A 126 -8.96 -9.23 15.07
CA LEU A 126 -9.90 -9.01 13.97
C LEU A 126 -9.66 -9.98 12.80
N ALA A 127 -8.90 -11.04 13.02
CA ALA A 127 -8.52 -12.00 11.98
C ALA A 127 -9.75 -12.59 11.27
N ALA A 128 -9.64 -12.71 9.96
CA ALA A 128 -10.61 -13.36 9.08
C ALA A 128 -9.96 -14.56 8.37
N PRO A 129 -10.76 -15.54 7.92
CA PRO A 129 -10.24 -16.61 7.06
C PRO A 129 -9.59 -16.05 5.81
N GLU A 130 -8.46 -16.60 5.42
CA GLU A 130 -7.80 -16.23 4.18
C GLU A 130 -8.69 -16.57 2.97
N LEU A 131 -8.83 -15.64 2.04
CA LEU A 131 -9.58 -15.86 0.82
C LEU A 131 -8.75 -16.74 -0.13
N ALA A 132 -9.34 -17.82 -0.60
CA ALA A 132 -8.71 -18.69 -1.57
C ALA A 132 -8.79 -18.09 -2.98
N ALA A 133 -7.72 -18.21 -3.76
CA ALA A 133 -7.68 -17.85 -5.17
C ALA A 133 -7.00 -18.96 -6.00
N PRO A 134 -7.32 -19.06 -7.31
CA PRO A 134 -6.61 -19.95 -8.21
C PRO A 134 -5.11 -19.69 -8.19
N LYS A 135 -4.30 -20.72 -7.93
CA LYS A 135 -2.86 -20.59 -7.88
C LYS A 135 -2.27 -20.34 -9.26
N ARG A 136 -1.36 -19.37 -9.34
CA ARG A 136 -0.61 -19.06 -10.55
C ARG A 136 0.69 -19.86 -10.60
N THR A 137 1.05 -20.36 -11.77
CA THR A 137 2.36 -20.99 -12.01
C THR A 137 3.41 -19.90 -12.10
N ARG A 138 4.51 -20.04 -11.34
CA ARG A 138 5.61 -19.09 -11.29
C ARG A 138 6.92 -19.72 -11.70
N ARG A 139 7.70 -19.01 -12.52
CA ARG A 139 9.04 -19.38 -13.00
C ARG A 139 10.04 -18.35 -12.46
N ILE A 140 10.47 -18.53 -11.23
CA ILE A 140 11.39 -17.60 -10.56
C ILE A 140 12.72 -17.51 -11.30
N GLU A 141 13.22 -18.64 -11.82
CA GLU A 141 14.48 -18.73 -12.55
C GLU A 141 14.47 -17.94 -13.87
N GLY A 142 13.30 -17.56 -14.36
CA GLY A 142 13.13 -16.73 -15.55
C GLY A 142 13.31 -15.22 -15.28
N VAL A 143 13.42 -14.83 -14.01
CA VAL A 143 13.60 -13.42 -13.62
C VAL A 143 15.08 -13.09 -13.55
N THR A 144 15.54 -12.10 -14.31
CA THR A 144 16.95 -11.67 -14.35
C THR A 144 17.11 -10.27 -13.80
N GLY A 145 17.86 -10.11 -12.73
CA GLY A 145 18.28 -8.81 -12.20
C GLY A 145 19.45 -8.23 -12.97
N ARG A 146 19.40 -6.93 -13.29
CA ARG A 146 20.47 -6.20 -13.99
C ARG A 146 20.76 -4.87 -13.31
N ARG A 147 22.03 -4.46 -13.34
CA ARG A 147 22.43 -3.07 -13.11
C ARG A 147 22.58 -2.37 -14.44
N ILE A 148 22.04 -1.17 -14.53
CA ILE A 148 22.06 -0.36 -15.74
C ILE A 148 22.35 1.10 -15.37
N THR A 149 22.91 1.86 -16.30
CA THR A 149 23.07 3.30 -16.19
C THR A 149 21.97 3.99 -17.00
N LEU A 150 21.20 4.85 -16.36
CA LEU A 150 20.25 5.75 -17.02
C LEU A 150 20.87 7.14 -17.15
N ASN A 151 20.87 7.70 -18.33
CA ASN A 151 21.24 9.09 -18.54
C ASN A 151 20.00 9.97 -18.37
N CYS A 152 19.93 10.64 -17.25
CA CYS A 152 18.86 11.55 -16.85
C CYS A 152 19.31 13.00 -16.90
N THR A 153 18.39 13.94 -16.76
CA THR A 153 18.71 15.39 -16.73
C THR A 153 19.68 15.75 -15.60
N GLU A 154 19.58 15.09 -14.47
CA GLU A 154 20.49 15.28 -13.32
C GLU A 154 21.84 14.55 -13.46
N GLY A 155 22.06 13.86 -14.56
CA GLY A 155 23.27 13.08 -14.83
C GLY A 155 23.01 11.56 -14.85
N PRO A 156 24.08 10.75 -14.94
CA PRO A 156 23.96 9.31 -14.98
C PRO A 156 23.55 8.74 -13.63
N LEU A 157 22.52 7.88 -13.63
CA LEU A 157 22.01 7.17 -12.46
C LEU A 157 22.22 5.66 -12.65
N GLU A 158 22.79 5.00 -11.65
CA GLU A 158 22.91 3.55 -11.62
C GLU A 158 21.69 2.95 -10.93
N ILE A 159 20.88 2.21 -11.68
CA ILE A 159 19.70 1.54 -11.15
C ILE A 159 19.78 0.03 -11.29
N HIS A 160 19.04 -0.65 -10.43
CA HIS A 160 18.73 -2.07 -10.57
C HIS A 160 17.36 -2.22 -11.26
N THR A 161 17.25 -3.23 -12.12
CA THR A 161 15.96 -3.60 -12.72
C THR A 161 15.86 -5.11 -12.84
N GLU A 162 14.66 -5.63 -12.62
CA GLU A 162 14.33 -7.03 -12.96
C GLU A 162 13.67 -7.07 -14.33
N ILE A 163 14.06 -8.07 -15.13
CA ILE A 163 13.52 -8.32 -16.46
C ILE A 163 13.15 -9.79 -16.57
N ALA A 164 11.98 -10.07 -17.11
CA ALA A 164 11.47 -11.42 -17.30
C ALA A 164 10.58 -11.51 -18.55
N GLY A 165 10.09 -12.71 -18.82
CA GLY A 165 9.12 -12.95 -19.88
C GLY A 165 9.70 -13.00 -21.28
N ARG A 166 8.82 -12.91 -22.29
CA ARG A 166 9.16 -13.13 -23.68
C ARG A 166 9.79 -11.90 -24.32
N LYS A 167 11.10 -11.96 -24.54
CA LYS A 167 11.83 -10.88 -25.21
C LYS A 167 11.18 -10.50 -26.54
N GLY A 168 10.99 -9.22 -26.78
CA GLY A 168 10.37 -8.69 -27.99
C GLY A 168 8.82 -8.66 -27.97
N ALA A 169 8.17 -9.24 -26.97
CA ALA A 169 6.74 -9.07 -26.76
C ALA A 169 6.40 -7.64 -26.30
N VAL A 170 5.13 -7.31 -26.19
CA VAL A 170 4.70 -5.99 -25.67
C VAL A 170 5.32 -5.77 -24.29
N PRO A 171 6.06 -4.66 -24.08
CA PRO A 171 6.63 -4.39 -22.77
C PRO A 171 5.55 -4.03 -21.76
N LEU A 172 5.62 -4.62 -20.56
CA LEU A 172 4.84 -4.27 -19.39
C LEU A 172 5.80 -3.87 -18.28
N VAL A 173 5.76 -2.60 -17.91
CA VAL A 173 6.67 -2.01 -16.93
C VAL A 173 5.92 -1.73 -15.63
N PHE A 174 6.41 -2.26 -14.52
CA PHE A 174 5.84 -2.09 -13.19
C PHE A 174 6.60 -1.04 -12.38
N LEU A 175 5.90 -0.06 -11.83
CA LEU A 175 6.45 0.97 -10.95
C LEU A 175 5.96 0.76 -9.52
N HIS A 176 6.92 0.64 -8.60
CA HIS A 176 6.65 0.39 -7.18
C HIS A 176 6.03 1.59 -6.45
N THR A 177 5.53 1.36 -5.25
CA THR A 177 4.94 2.36 -4.38
C THR A 177 6.01 3.18 -3.63
N ALA A 178 5.59 4.24 -2.94
CA ALA A 178 6.45 5.05 -2.07
C ALA A 178 7.21 4.18 -1.05
N GLY A 179 8.52 4.41 -0.89
CA GLY A 179 9.37 3.75 0.09
C GLY A 179 9.59 2.25 -0.10
N ALA A 180 9.13 1.67 -1.21
CA ALA A 180 9.29 0.26 -1.54
C ALA A 180 10.27 0.07 -2.71
N ASP A 181 10.21 -1.06 -3.38
CA ASP A 181 11.04 -1.41 -4.52
C ASP A 181 10.37 -2.49 -5.40
N ALA A 182 11.05 -2.92 -6.46
CA ALA A 182 10.57 -3.88 -7.45
C ALA A 182 10.09 -5.22 -6.86
N ARG A 183 10.56 -5.60 -5.66
CA ARG A 183 10.12 -6.83 -4.99
C ARG A 183 8.62 -6.89 -4.74
N GLN A 184 7.92 -5.74 -4.78
CA GLN A 184 6.47 -5.72 -4.72
C GLN A 184 5.81 -6.46 -5.87
N PHE A 185 6.47 -6.53 -7.02
CA PHE A 185 5.97 -7.20 -8.23
C PHE A 185 6.64 -8.57 -8.48
N GLU A 186 7.36 -9.14 -7.52
CA GLU A 186 8.07 -10.43 -7.71
C GLU A 186 7.16 -11.56 -8.18
N ALA A 187 5.90 -11.59 -7.71
CA ALA A 187 4.94 -12.61 -8.11
C ALA A 187 4.50 -12.45 -9.56
N GLN A 188 4.32 -11.21 -10.03
CA GLN A 188 3.97 -10.87 -11.41
C GLN A 188 5.16 -11.08 -12.34
N MET A 189 6.37 -10.71 -11.91
CA MET A 189 7.61 -10.95 -12.67
C MET A 189 7.86 -12.44 -12.91
N ALA A 190 7.51 -13.30 -11.96
CA ALA A 190 7.63 -14.75 -12.07
C ALA A 190 6.41 -15.44 -12.70
N ASP A 191 5.29 -14.75 -12.91
CA ASP A 191 4.05 -15.33 -13.44
C ASP A 191 4.26 -15.86 -14.86
N SER A 192 4.01 -17.17 -15.06
CA SER A 192 4.26 -17.84 -16.32
C SER A 192 3.36 -17.33 -17.45
N ALA A 193 2.09 -17.08 -17.18
CA ALA A 193 1.15 -16.63 -18.19
C ALA A 193 1.47 -15.20 -18.64
N LEU A 194 1.79 -14.31 -17.68
CA LEU A 194 2.28 -12.96 -17.99
C LEU A 194 3.58 -13.00 -18.77
N GLY A 195 4.55 -13.80 -18.35
CA GLY A 195 5.84 -13.95 -19.02
C GLY A 195 5.74 -14.55 -20.43
N ASP A 196 4.78 -15.44 -20.69
CA ASP A 196 4.52 -15.96 -22.02
C ASP A 196 3.89 -14.90 -22.96
N ALA A 197 3.18 -13.90 -22.42
CA ALA A 197 2.48 -12.86 -23.18
C ALA A 197 3.30 -11.57 -23.36
N TYR A 198 4.05 -11.15 -22.33
CA TYR A 198 4.70 -9.85 -22.22
C TYR A 198 6.22 -9.96 -22.00
N GLU A 199 6.93 -8.87 -22.32
CA GLU A 199 8.27 -8.61 -21.79
C GLU A 199 8.12 -7.76 -20.53
N LEU A 200 8.47 -8.34 -19.38
CA LEU A 200 8.20 -7.77 -18.07
C LEU A 200 9.41 -7.01 -17.55
N HIS A 201 9.17 -5.83 -16.98
CA HIS A 201 10.20 -4.97 -16.40
C HIS A 201 9.73 -4.46 -15.04
N ALA A 202 10.63 -4.48 -14.04
CA ALA A 202 10.39 -3.90 -12.72
C ALA A 202 11.68 -3.21 -12.24
N PRO A 203 11.84 -1.89 -12.49
CA PRO A 203 12.98 -1.14 -11.98
C PRO A 203 12.80 -0.79 -10.49
N ASP A 204 13.90 -0.85 -9.73
CA ASP A 204 14.05 -0.08 -8.50
C ASP A 204 14.37 1.36 -8.90
N MET A 205 13.54 2.34 -8.53
CA MET A 205 13.83 3.75 -8.81
C MET A 205 15.07 4.22 -8.02
N PRO A 206 15.79 5.27 -8.44
CA PRO A 206 16.94 5.80 -7.69
C PRO A 206 16.61 5.99 -6.20
N PHE A 207 17.54 5.69 -5.31
CA PHE A 207 17.40 5.65 -3.84
C PHE A 207 16.56 4.49 -3.27
N HIS A 208 15.97 3.63 -4.11
CA HIS A 208 15.11 2.53 -3.65
C HIS A 208 15.76 1.16 -3.89
N GLY A 209 15.42 0.22 -3.02
CA GLY A 209 15.80 -1.18 -3.17
C GLY A 209 17.32 -1.38 -3.37
N ARG A 210 17.69 -1.87 -4.53
CA ARG A 210 19.08 -2.12 -4.95
C ARG A 210 19.68 -0.99 -5.78
N SER A 211 18.90 0.05 -6.08
CA SER A 211 19.36 1.26 -6.76
C SER A 211 19.97 2.23 -5.76
N MET A 212 21.20 2.65 -6.04
CA MET A 212 21.95 3.53 -5.15
C MET A 212 21.64 5.00 -5.45
N PRO A 213 21.87 5.91 -4.47
CA PRO A 213 21.96 7.33 -4.78
C PRO A 213 23.04 7.59 -5.84
N PRO A 214 22.91 8.66 -6.67
CA PRO A 214 23.96 9.02 -7.61
C PRO A 214 25.27 9.35 -6.88
N LEU A 215 26.42 9.09 -7.52
CA LEU A 215 27.73 9.37 -6.94
C LEU A 215 27.93 10.86 -6.60
N SER A 216 27.18 11.74 -7.26
CA SER A 216 27.18 13.19 -7.00
C SER A 216 26.32 13.60 -5.80
N TRP A 217 25.60 12.67 -5.16
CA TRP A 217 24.77 12.98 -4.00
C TRP A 217 25.64 13.39 -2.81
N ASP A 218 25.34 14.56 -2.28
CA ASP A 218 26.09 15.21 -1.18
C ASP A 218 25.64 14.79 0.23
N GLY A 219 24.70 13.85 0.34
CA GLY A 219 24.13 13.41 1.60
C GLY A 219 22.93 14.25 2.07
N ALA A 220 22.49 15.23 1.28
CA ALA A 220 21.28 16.01 1.58
C ALA A 220 20.03 15.12 1.62
N PRO A 221 18.95 15.55 2.32
CA PRO A 221 17.70 14.82 2.32
C PRO A 221 17.18 14.54 0.89
N TYR A 222 16.85 13.29 0.63
CA TYR A 222 16.22 12.91 -0.63
C TYR A 222 14.88 13.64 -0.81
N THR A 223 14.61 14.08 -2.03
CA THR A 223 13.33 14.70 -2.42
C THR A 223 12.86 14.13 -3.75
N LEU A 224 11.56 13.99 -3.92
CA LEU A 224 10.95 13.56 -5.17
C LEU A 224 9.95 14.61 -5.65
N THR A 225 10.01 14.91 -6.95
CA THR A 225 9.01 15.74 -7.65
C THR A 225 8.44 15.00 -8.85
N ALA A 226 7.30 15.45 -9.36
CA ALA A 226 6.69 14.88 -10.56
C ALA A 226 7.65 14.95 -11.76
N ASP A 227 8.36 16.07 -11.93
CA ASP A 227 9.31 16.26 -13.03
C ASP A 227 10.49 15.31 -12.93
N ARG A 228 11.05 15.15 -11.73
CA ARG A 228 12.19 14.25 -11.50
C ARG A 228 11.80 12.79 -11.75
N TYR A 229 10.66 12.38 -11.24
CA TYR A 229 10.18 11.00 -11.43
C TYR A 229 9.83 10.74 -12.90
N LEU A 230 9.18 11.69 -13.57
CA LEU A 230 8.90 11.60 -15.00
C LEU A 230 10.18 11.48 -15.84
N ASP A 231 11.22 12.25 -15.53
CA ASP A 231 12.52 12.17 -16.21
C ASP A 231 13.14 10.77 -16.10
N TRP A 232 13.13 10.18 -14.91
CA TRP A 232 13.62 8.82 -14.68
C TRP A 232 12.83 7.77 -15.48
N VAL A 233 11.48 7.85 -15.46
CA VAL A 233 10.64 6.90 -16.20
C VAL A 233 10.82 7.07 -17.70
N LYS A 234 10.89 8.30 -18.22
CA LYS A 234 11.17 8.55 -19.63
C LYS A 234 12.53 7.99 -20.06
N ALA A 235 13.57 8.22 -19.25
CA ALA A 235 14.90 7.67 -19.50
C ALA A 235 14.88 6.14 -19.53
N TYR A 236 14.17 5.50 -18.59
CA TYR A 236 14.03 4.05 -18.56
C TYR A 236 13.29 3.51 -19.80
N LEU A 237 12.15 4.10 -20.15
CA LEU A 237 11.36 3.68 -21.32
C LEU A 237 12.15 3.85 -22.62
N ALA A 238 12.88 4.96 -22.76
CA ALA A 238 13.64 5.23 -23.98
C ALA A 238 14.93 4.40 -24.10
N GLN A 239 15.71 4.26 -23.02
CA GLN A 239 17.06 3.68 -23.06
C GLN A 239 17.06 2.18 -22.79
N VAL A 240 16.12 1.64 -22.01
CA VAL A 240 16.08 0.22 -21.62
C VAL A 240 15.00 -0.54 -22.38
N VAL A 241 13.79 -0.02 -22.43
CA VAL A 241 12.66 -0.66 -23.12
C VAL A 241 12.72 -0.41 -24.63
N GLY A 242 13.04 0.82 -25.07
CA GLY A 242 13.30 1.20 -26.46
C GLY A 242 12.08 1.21 -27.39
N ARG A 243 10.87 1.07 -26.86
CA ARG A 243 9.60 1.06 -27.61
C ARG A 243 8.43 1.37 -26.69
N PRO A 244 7.27 1.81 -27.22
CA PRO A 244 6.10 2.11 -26.39
C PRO A 244 5.65 0.91 -25.56
N ALA A 245 5.42 1.15 -24.26
CA ALA A 245 5.12 0.13 -23.24
C ALA A 245 3.72 0.31 -22.62
N ILE A 246 3.18 -0.76 -22.03
CA ILE A 246 2.14 -0.64 -21.01
C ILE A 246 2.85 -0.27 -19.72
N LEU A 247 2.45 0.83 -19.10
CA LEU A 247 2.99 1.29 -17.84
C LEU A 247 1.99 1.00 -16.72
N ALA A 248 2.35 0.12 -15.79
CA ALA A 248 1.58 -0.23 -14.62
C ALA A 248 2.29 0.28 -13.37
N GLY A 249 1.61 1.01 -12.52
CA GLY A 249 2.20 1.51 -11.29
C GLY A 249 1.20 1.48 -10.15
N CYS A 250 1.68 1.26 -8.92
CA CYS A 250 0.83 1.24 -7.74
C CYS A 250 1.07 2.47 -6.87
N SER A 251 0.01 3.10 -6.36
CA SER A 251 0.09 4.22 -5.41
C SER A 251 0.93 5.39 -5.99
N MET A 252 2.11 5.69 -5.44
CA MET A 252 3.05 6.65 -6.02
C MET A 252 3.39 6.31 -7.49
N GLY A 253 3.61 5.02 -7.78
CA GLY A 253 3.79 4.54 -9.16
C GLY A 253 2.57 4.79 -10.04
N ALA A 254 1.34 4.72 -9.50
CA ALA A 254 0.12 5.06 -10.22
C ALA A 254 0.03 6.56 -10.49
N ALA A 255 0.41 7.41 -9.54
CA ALA A 255 0.47 8.85 -9.73
C ALA A 255 1.39 9.23 -10.90
N VAL A 256 2.63 8.69 -10.93
CA VAL A 256 3.54 8.97 -12.03
C VAL A 256 3.09 8.32 -13.35
N THR A 257 2.38 7.20 -13.30
CA THR A 257 1.78 6.59 -14.51
C THR A 257 0.78 7.55 -15.17
N LEU A 258 -0.04 8.25 -14.37
CA LEU A 258 -0.95 9.29 -14.86
C LEU A 258 -0.18 10.53 -15.36
N VAL A 259 0.88 10.95 -14.66
CA VAL A 259 1.77 12.03 -15.13
C VAL A 259 2.40 11.67 -16.48
N CYS A 260 2.88 10.44 -16.66
CA CYS A 260 3.42 9.96 -17.93
C CYS A 260 2.35 9.94 -19.03
N ALA A 261 1.13 9.49 -18.73
CA ALA A 261 0.02 9.49 -19.67
C ALA A 261 -0.35 10.91 -20.14
N ALA A 262 -0.27 11.90 -19.25
CA ALA A 262 -0.54 13.29 -19.56
C ALA A 262 0.58 13.99 -20.34
N ARG A 263 1.86 13.65 -20.07
CA ARG A 263 3.02 14.46 -20.49
C ARG A 263 4.00 13.74 -21.42
N ALA A 264 3.86 12.44 -21.62
CA ALA A 264 4.70 11.61 -22.51
C ALA A 264 3.90 10.44 -23.12
N PRO A 265 2.69 10.65 -23.64
CA PRO A 265 1.83 9.58 -24.15
C PRO A 265 2.44 8.80 -25.31
N GLU A 266 3.36 9.41 -26.07
CA GLU A 266 4.06 8.77 -27.20
C GLU A 266 4.94 7.59 -26.79
N LEU A 267 5.34 7.50 -25.53
CA LEU A 267 6.11 6.38 -24.97
C LEU A 267 5.24 5.22 -24.50
N LEU A 268 3.91 5.35 -24.59
CA LEU A 268 2.97 4.45 -23.97
C LEU A 268 2.04 3.77 -25.00
N ARG A 269 1.68 2.53 -24.70
CA ARG A 269 0.62 1.77 -25.40
C ARG A 269 -0.68 1.72 -24.60
N GLY A 270 -0.61 2.02 -23.33
CA GLY A 270 -1.69 2.04 -22.38
C GLY A 270 -1.14 2.20 -20.96
N VAL A 271 -2.00 2.55 -20.02
CA VAL A 271 -1.64 2.74 -18.63
C VAL A 271 -2.58 2.01 -17.71
N LEU A 272 -2.00 1.43 -16.65
CA LEU A 272 -2.67 0.68 -15.61
C LEU A 272 -2.32 1.26 -14.23
N PRO A 273 -2.95 2.37 -13.82
CA PRO A 273 -2.82 2.89 -12.48
C PRO A 273 -3.50 1.94 -11.47
N ILE A 274 -2.71 1.40 -10.53
CA ILE A 274 -3.17 0.51 -9.46
C ILE A 274 -3.20 1.34 -8.18
N GLU A 275 -4.34 1.38 -7.49
CA GLU A 275 -4.58 2.24 -6.33
C GLU A 275 -4.17 3.69 -6.61
N PRO A 276 -4.73 4.32 -7.66
CA PRO A 276 -4.35 5.67 -8.04
C PRO A 276 -4.91 6.69 -7.05
N PRO A 277 -4.08 7.62 -6.54
CA PRO A 277 -4.56 8.69 -5.69
C PRO A 277 -5.36 9.73 -6.49
N TYR A 278 -6.42 10.27 -5.89
CA TYR A 278 -7.02 11.52 -6.35
C TYR A 278 -6.32 12.72 -5.69
N ARG A 279 -6.36 12.75 -4.36
CA ARG A 279 -5.65 13.69 -3.48
C ARG A 279 -5.42 13.03 -2.13
N SER A 280 -4.23 12.47 -1.91
CA SER A 280 -3.92 11.72 -0.69
C SER A 280 -3.24 12.58 0.38
N LYS A 281 -3.93 13.62 0.84
CA LYS A 281 -3.42 14.51 1.90
C LYS A 281 -3.27 13.80 3.24
N GLY A 282 -2.32 14.25 4.07
CA GLY A 282 -2.16 13.77 5.44
C GLY A 282 -1.38 12.46 5.61
N ARG A 283 -0.73 11.97 4.56
CA ARG A 283 0.10 10.75 4.62
C ARG A 283 1.45 10.95 5.29
N ILE A 284 1.94 12.18 5.31
CA ILE A 284 3.20 12.55 5.96
C ILE A 284 2.95 12.77 7.44
N ASN A 285 3.72 12.11 8.30
CA ASN A 285 3.71 12.33 9.74
C ASN A 285 5.13 12.38 10.30
N ARG A 286 5.30 13.03 11.46
CA ARG A 286 6.61 13.21 12.10
C ARG A 286 7.27 11.88 12.51
N GLY A 287 6.47 10.85 12.85
CA GLY A 287 6.98 9.56 13.28
C GLY A 287 7.76 8.80 12.20
N GLN A 288 7.56 9.12 10.92
CA GLN A 288 8.24 8.43 9.82
C GLN A 288 9.76 8.64 9.78
N ASN A 289 10.25 9.79 10.30
CA ASN A 289 11.67 10.15 10.31
C ASN A 289 12.19 10.59 11.68
N ASP A 290 11.42 10.37 12.75
CA ASP A 290 11.85 10.69 14.10
C ASP A 290 12.90 9.67 14.56
N VAL A 291 14.05 10.15 15.07
CA VAL A 291 15.12 9.26 15.57
C VAL A 291 14.69 8.40 16.75
N GLY A 292 13.64 8.78 17.47
CA GLY A 292 13.05 8.00 18.56
C GLY A 292 12.07 6.91 18.09
N VAL A 293 11.81 6.79 16.77
CA VAL A 293 10.92 5.80 16.16
C VAL A 293 11.72 4.89 15.26
N HIS A 294 11.57 3.57 15.45
CA HIS A 294 12.18 2.60 14.56
C HIS A 294 11.43 2.57 13.21
N ALA A 295 11.94 3.28 12.21
CA ALA A 295 11.28 3.46 10.90
C ALA A 295 10.88 2.13 10.25
N GLY A 296 11.73 1.09 10.30
CA GLY A 296 11.42 -0.22 9.74
C GLY A 296 10.24 -0.92 10.40
N LEU A 297 10.00 -0.72 11.70
CA LEU A 297 8.81 -1.22 12.39
C LEU A 297 7.58 -0.36 12.09
N HIS A 298 7.73 0.96 12.17
CA HIS A 298 6.64 1.91 11.96
C HIS A 298 6.08 1.86 10.54
N ASN A 299 6.94 1.89 9.52
CA ASN A 299 6.52 1.88 8.12
C ASN A 299 5.86 0.54 7.74
N GLY A 300 6.42 -0.58 8.20
CA GLY A 300 5.84 -1.91 8.00
C GLY A 300 4.43 -2.03 8.60
N ALA A 301 4.21 -1.49 9.80
CA ALA A 301 2.89 -1.48 10.44
C ALA A 301 1.88 -0.60 9.70
N PHE A 302 2.34 0.56 9.22
CA PHE A 302 1.48 1.47 8.44
C PHE A 302 0.95 0.81 7.18
N VAL A 303 1.80 0.05 6.50
CA VAL A 303 1.47 -0.73 5.30
C VAL A 303 0.47 -1.84 5.60
N ARG A 304 0.64 -2.55 6.73
CA ARG A 304 -0.27 -3.62 7.14
C ARG A 304 -1.71 -3.14 7.30
N GLY A 305 -1.90 -1.97 7.88
CA GLY A 305 -3.25 -1.39 8.06
C GLY A 305 -3.99 -1.04 6.78
N LEU A 306 -3.29 -1.01 5.63
CA LEU A 306 -3.85 -0.74 4.31
C LEU A 306 -4.28 -2.01 3.55
N MET A 307 -4.03 -3.20 4.08
CA MET A 307 -4.32 -4.47 3.42
C MET A 307 -5.66 -5.07 3.84
N ALA A 308 -6.22 -5.91 2.99
CA ALA A 308 -7.44 -6.66 3.32
C ALA A 308 -7.15 -7.72 4.40
N PRO A 309 -8.06 -7.91 5.38
CA PRO A 309 -7.87 -8.89 6.45
C PRO A 309 -7.96 -10.34 5.95
N THR A 310 -8.53 -10.56 4.76
CA THR A 310 -8.66 -11.85 4.07
C THR A 310 -7.44 -12.20 3.21
N SER A 311 -6.49 -11.26 3.03
CA SER A 311 -5.25 -11.53 2.33
C SER A 311 -4.36 -12.48 3.13
N PRO A 312 -3.67 -13.46 2.49
CA PRO A 312 -2.87 -14.45 3.18
C PRO A 312 -1.78 -13.81 4.05
N GLU A 313 -1.69 -14.25 5.30
CA GLU A 313 -0.82 -13.63 6.30
C GLU A 313 0.66 -13.64 5.87
N GLY A 314 1.11 -14.71 5.21
CA GLY A 314 2.47 -14.80 4.67
C GLY A 314 2.80 -13.67 3.68
N TYR A 315 1.87 -13.31 2.81
CA TYR A 315 2.05 -12.20 1.87
C TYR A 315 1.96 -10.83 2.55
N ARG A 316 1.06 -10.64 3.51
CA ARG A 316 1.01 -9.40 4.31
C ARG A 316 2.33 -9.16 5.07
N ARG A 317 2.95 -10.21 5.62
CA ARG A 317 4.29 -10.16 6.23
C ARG A 317 5.36 -9.75 5.22
N ARG A 318 5.34 -10.30 4.01
CA ARG A 318 6.31 -9.95 2.95
C ARG A 318 6.18 -8.49 2.52
N ALA A 319 4.96 -7.99 2.37
CA ALA A 319 4.73 -6.57 2.09
C ALA A 319 5.33 -5.68 3.19
N ALA A 320 5.04 -5.94 4.46
CA ALA A 320 5.63 -5.21 5.59
C ALA A 320 7.16 -5.33 5.63
N TRP A 321 7.71 -6.50 5.27
CA TRP A 321 9.15 -6.73 5.21
C TRP A 321 9.85 -5.83 4.19
N ILE A 322 9.29 -5.64 3.00
CA ILE A 322 9.84 -4.73 1.98
C ILE A 322 9.97 -3.32 2.57
N TYR A 323 8.92 -2.82 3.21
CA TYR A 323 8.92 -1.48 3.82
C TYR A 323 9.82 -1.33 5.06
N SER A 324 10.16 -2.44 5.71
CA SER A 324 11.11 -2.42 6.82
C SER A 324 12.56 -2.18 6.39
N GLN A 325 12.84 -2.27 5.09
CA GLN A 325 14.18 -2.20 4.50
C GLN A 325 14.44 -0.91 3.70
N GLY A 326 13.49 0.00 3.65
CA GLY A 326 13.66 1.29 2.98
C GLY A 326 14.74 2.15 3.65
N ALA A 327 15.47 2.93 2.84
CA ALA A 327 16.44 3.88 3.35
C ALA A 327 15.76 4.98 4.18
N PRO A 328 16.42 5.49 5.25
CA PRO A 328 15.88 6.56 6.06
C PRO A 328 15.52 7.80 5.22
N GLY A 329 14.34 8.35 5.46
CA GLY A 329 13.86 9.56 4.77
C GLY A 329 13.24 9.35 3.40
N VAL A 330 13.53 8.24 2.71
CA VAL A 330 13.02 7.99 1.35
C VAL A 330 11.51 7.87 1.34
N TYR A 331 10.92 7.06 2.21
CA TYR A 331 9.46 6.89 2.27
C TYR A 331 8.73 8.22 2.52
N GLN A 332 9.23 9.07 3.43
CA GLN A 332 8.61 10.37 3.71
C GLN A 332 8.73 11.33 2.51
N ALA A 333 9.85 11.33 1.82
CA ALA A 333 10.06 12.19 0.66
C ALA A 333 9.19 11.79 -0.53
N ASP A 334 9.02 10.48 -0.76
CA ASP A 334 8.07 9.96 -1.75
C ASP A 334 6.64 10.38 -1.43
N LEU A 335 6.25 10.30 -0.14
CA LEU A 335 4.96 10.80 0.30
C LEU A 335 4.83 12.32 0.14
N GLY A 336 5.95 13.05 0.07
CA GLY A 336 5.98 14.47 -0.30
C GLY A 336 5.44 14.69 -1.71
N PHE A 337 5.96 13.98 -2.70
CA PHE A 337 5.40 13.98 -4.05
C PHE A 337 3.94 13.53 -4.06
N TYR A 338 3.67 12.36 -3.49
CA TYR A 338 2.36 11.72 -3.51
C TYR A 338 1.25 12.51 -2.81
N SER A 339 1.55 13.22 -1.72
CA SER A 339 0.56 13.88 -0.86
C SER A 339 0.51 15.39 -0.99
N LEU A 340 1.58 16.02 -1.47
CA LEU A 340 1.68 17.50 -1.50
C LEU A 340 1.72 18.05 -2.92
N GLU A 341 2.33 17.34 -3.87
CA GLU A 341 2.53 17.81 -5.24
C GLU A 341 1.52 17.20 -6.20
N PHE A 342 1.29 15.88 -6.16
CA PHE A 342 0.36 15.22 -7.07
C PHE A 342 -1.09 15.64 -6.80
N ASP A 343 -1.77 16.09 -7.85
CA ASP A 343 -3.20 16.40 -7.83
C ASP A 343 -3.89 15.73 -9.02
N GLY A 344 -4.69 14.70 -8.74
CA GLY A 344 -5.43 13.97 -9.76
C GLY A 344 -6.46 14.81 -10.50
N GLU A 345 -7.03 15.85 -9.86
CA GLU A 345 -7.97 16.77 -10.49
C GLU A 345 -7.31 17.65 -11.57
N GLU A 346 -6.01 17.95 -11.40
CA GLU A 346 -5.25 18.72 -12.38
C GLU A 346 -4.68 17.81 -13.49
N ILE A 347 -4.19 16.62 -13.14
CA ILE A 347 -3.49 15.72 -14.08
C ILE A 347 -4.47 14.93 -14.96
N ALA A 348 -5.56 14.40 -14.40
CA ALA A 348 -6.46 13.51 -15.12
C ALA A 348 -7.08 14.17 -16.38
N PRO A 349 -7.52 15.44 -16.38
CA PRO A 349 -8.06 16.09 -17.58
C PRO A 349 -7.05 16.22 -18.74
N MET A 350 -5.75 16.10 -18.46
CA MET A 350 -4.70 16.17 -19.47
C MET A 350 -4.50 14.82 -20.19
N VAL A 351 -5.08 13.73 -19.69
CA VAL A 351 -4.95 12.38 -20.25
C VAL A 351 -6.01 12.16 -21.31
N ASP A 352 -5.61 11.97 -22.57
CA ASP A 352 -6.50 11.61 -23.67
C ASP A 352 -6.79 10.09 -23.67
N ALA A 353 -7.71 9.65 -22.83
CA ALA A 353 -8.07 8.24 -22.71
C ALA A 353 -8.85 7.71 -23.94
N ALA A 354 -9.27 8.57 -24.86
CA ALA A 354 -9.84 8.14 -26.13
C ALA A 354 -8.75 7.65 -27.12
N ARG A 355 -7.50 8.05 -26.92
CA ARG A 355 -6.36 7.66 -27.76
C ARG A 355 -5.40 6.70 -27.04
N LEU A 356 -5.16 6.92 -25.75
CA LEU A 356 -4.32 6.08 -24.91
C LEU A 356 -5.22 5.29 -23.95
N PRO A 357 -5.30 3.94 -24.09
CA PRO A 357 -6.13 3.14 -23.17
C PRO A 357 -5.71 3.30 -21.71
N VAL A 358 -6.70 3.53 -20.84
CA VAL A 358 -6.51 3.73 -19.38
C VAL A 358 -7.45 2.78 -18.61
N VAL A 359 -6.91 1.93 -17.76
CA VAL A 359 -7.68 1.07 -16.85
C VAL A 359 -7.17 1.22 -15.43
N LEU A 360 -8.00 1.66 -14.51
CA LEU A 360 -7.68 1.82 -13.10
C LEU A 360 -8.08 0.57 -12.32
N LEU A 361 -7.26 0.17 -11.36
CA LEU A 361 -7.58 -0.86 -10.37
C LEU A 361 -7.67 -0.22 -8.97
N SER A 362 -8.75 -0.47 -8.22
CA SER A 362 -8.96 0.11 -6.90
C SER A 362 -9.46 -0.94 -5.90
N GLY A 363 -8.74 -1.13 -4.81
CA GLY A 363 -9.07 -2.05 -3.73
C GLY A 363 -10.07 -1.45 -2.73
N ALA A 364 -11.09 -2.20 -2.34
CA ALA A 364 -12.12 -1.71 -1.42
C ALA A 364 -11.59 -1.48 0.01
N TYR A 365 -10.54 -2.19 0.42
CA TYR A 365 -9.90 -2.01 1.72
C TYR A 365 -8.85 -0.89 1.74
N ASP A 366 -8.55 -0.29 0.58
CA ASP A 366 -7.66 0.86 0.51
C ASP A 366 -8.38 2.13 0.98
N TYR A 367 -7.86 2.75 2.04
CA TYR A 367 -8.34 4.05 2.50
C TYR A 367 -7.43 5.22 2.08
N SER A 368 -6.35 4.93 1.37
CA SER A 368 -5.41 5.93 0.84
C SER A 368 -5.77 6.41 -0.57
N ALA A 369 -6.23 5.47 -1.41
CA ALA A 369 -6.68 5.70 -2.77
C ALA A 369 -7.96 4.87 -2.98
N THR A 370 -9.09 5.44 -2.57
CA THR A 370 -10.35 4.70 -2.48
C THR A 370 -10.97 4.41 -3.86
N PRO A 371 -11.88 3.43 -3.97
CA PRO A 371 -12.65 3.24 -5.20
C PRO A 371 -13.37 4.50 -5.68
N GLU A 372 -13.81 5.34 -4.76
CA GLU A 372 -14.44 6.64 -5.08
C GLU A 372 -13.44 7.61 -5.71
N ASP A 373 -12.18 7.59 -5.29
CA ASP A 373 -11.10 8.37 -5.91
C ASP A 373 -10.83 7.89 -7.35
N GLY A 374 -10.79 6.58 -7.57
CA GLY A 374 -10.70 5.98 -8.90
C GLY A 374 -11.87 6.40 -9.81
N ALA A 375 -13.09 6.39 -9.28
CA ALA A 375 -14.28 6.83 -10.02
C ALA A 375 -14.21 8.31 -10.39
N ARG A 376 -13.72 9.18 -9.48
CA ARG A 376 -13.50 10.62 -9.77
C ARG A 376 -12.47 10.81 -10.88
N LEU A 377 -11.36 10.07 -10.84
CA LEU A 377 -10.34 10.11 -11.90
C LEU A 377 -10.93 9.68 -13.25
N CYS A 378 -11.70 8.58 -13.29
CA CYS A 378 -12.36 8.14 -14.53
C CYS A 378 -13.34 9.18 -15.08
N ALA A 379 -14.07 9.88 -14.21
CA ALA A 379 -14.98 10.95 -14.64
C ALA A 379 -14.24 12.11 -15.33
N LEU A 380 -12.98 12.35 -14.97
CA LEU A 380 -12.12 13.38 -15.56
C LEU A 380 -11.37 12.90 -16.81
N MET A 381 -11.36 11.60 -17.09
CA MET A 381 -10.70 10.96 -18.25
C MET A 381 -11.72 10.19 -19.09
N PRO A 382 -12.54 10.85 -19.95
CA PRO A 382 -13.54 10.17 -20.77
C PRO A 382 -12.91 9.05 -21.62
N GLY A 383 -13.39 7.82 -21.44
CA GLY A 383 -12.82 6.61 -22.05
C GLY A 383 -11.97 5.74 -21.11
N ALA A 384 -11.56 6.26 -19.96
CA ALA A 384 -10.93 5.46 -18.91
C ALA A 384 -11.96 4.52 -18.27
N ARG A 385 -11.47 3.38 -17.77
CA ARG A 385 -12.27 2.36 -17.08
C ARG A 385 -11.70 2.07 -15.71
N GLN A 386 -12.55 1.65 -14.78
CA GLN A 386 -12.16 1.22 -13.46
C GLN A 386 -12.64 -0.20 -13.19
N ILE A 387 -11.79 -0.97 -12.52
CA ILE A 387 -12.13 -2.26 -11.92
C ILE A 387 -11.96 -2.10 -10.40
N VAL A 388 -13.03 -2.35 -9.65
CA VAL A 388 -12.96 -2.38 -8.19
C VAL A 388 -12.65 -3.80 -7.74
N MET A 389 -11.70 -3.93 -6.81
CA MET A 389 -11.25 -5.20 -6.22
C MET A 389 -11.80 -5.30 -4.78
N PRO A 390 -12.96 -5.95 -4.55
CA PRO A 390 -13.69 -5.88 -3.29
C PRO A 390 -12.94 -6.48 -2.09
N ASP A 391 -12.05 -7.44 -2.35
CA ASP A 391 -11.35 -8.22 -1.33
C ASP A 391 -9.85 -7.88 -1.24
N LEU A 392 -9.43 -6.77 -1.81
CA LEU A 392 -8.03 -6.31 -1.82
C LEU A 392 -7.92 -4.90 -1.25
N GLY A 393 -6.73 -4.60 -0.74
CA GLY A 393 -6.35 -3.28 -0.23
C GLY A 393 -5.32 -2.60 -1.14
N HIS A 394 -4.45 -1.77 -0.52
CA HIS A 394 -3.53 -0.88 -1.21
C HIS A 394 -2.36 -1.57 -1.93
N PHE A 395 -2.07 -2.83 -1.62
CA PHE A 395 -0.93 -3.56 -2.17
C PHE A 395 -1.37 -4.87 -2.84
N PRO A 396 -2.35 -4.85 -3.77
CA PRO A 396 -2.98 -6.06 -4.28
C PRO A 396 -1.98 -7.04 -4.89
N MET A 397 -0.93 -6.52 -5.58
CA MET A 397 0.13 -7.30 -6.20
C MET A 397 1.00 -8.06 -5.19
N THR A 398 1.07 -7.59 -3.93
CA THR A 398 1.91 -8.18 -2.88
C THR A 398 1.07 -8.89 -1.82
N GLU A 399 -0.06 -8.30 -1.39
CA GLU A 399 -0.89 -8.85 -0.30
C GLU A 399 -1.66 -10.11 -0.70
N HIS A 400 -2.06 -10.23 -1.98
CA HIS A 400 -2.72 -11.42 -2.49
C HIS A 400 -2.48 -11.61 -3.99
N PRO A 401 -1.24 -11.96 -4.40
CA PRO A 401 -0.84 -11.97 -5.81
C PRO A 401 -1.63 -12.95 -6.69
N ASP A 402 -2.13 -14.05 -6.13
CA ASP A 402 -2.94 -15.02 -6.89
C ASP A 402 -4.34 -14.45 -7.20
N LEU A 403 -4.97 -13.74 -6.25
CA LEU A 403 -6.26 -13.08 -6.46
C LEU A 403 -6.10 -11.89 -7.41
N PHE A 404 -5.06 -11.09 -7.19
CA PHE A 404 -4.73 -9.92 -8.03
C PHE A 404 -4.50 -10.31 -9.50
N ALA A 405 -3.93 -11.48 -9.77
CA ALA A 405 -3.65 -11.94 -11.12
C ALA A 405 -4.90 -11.97 -12.02
N GLY A 406 -6.07 -12.34 -11.48
CA GLY A 406 -7.32 -12.31 -12.23
C GLY A 406 -7.75 -10.89 -12.64
N TYR A 407 -7.59 -9.92 -11.75
CA TYR A 407 -7.88 -8.50 -12.03
C TYR A 407 -6.88 -7.90 -13.01
N LEU A 408 -5.60 -8.28 -12.88
CA LEU A 408 -4.54 -7.85 -13.81
C LEU A 408 -4.81 -8.39 -15.23
N ASP A 409 -5.18 -9.67 -15.38
CA ASP A 409 -5.53 -10.25 -16.68
C ASP A 409 -6.73 -9.53 -17.31
N GLN A 410 -7.77 -9.25 -16.52
CA GLN A 410 -8.94 -8.49 -16.99
C GLN A 410 -8.55 -7.07 -17.44
N ALA A 411 -7.73 -6.37 -16.66
CA ALA A 411 -7.28 -5.03 -16.98
C ALA A 411 -6.43 -5.01 -18.26
N LEU A 412 -5.51 -5.95 -18.43
CA LEU A 412 -4.67 -6.09 -19.62
C LEU A 412 -5.51 -6.42 -20.87
N ALA A 413 -6.53 -7.26 -20.73
CA ALA A 413 -7.48 -7.54 -21.82
C ALA A 413 -8.25 -6.29 -22.24
N LEU A 414 -8.70 -5.47 -21.28
CA LEU A 414 -9.36 -4.19 -21.55
C LEU A 414 -8.42 -3.17 -22.23
N LEU A 415 -7.16 -3.10 -21.82
CA LEU A 415 -6.15 -2.27 -22.49
C LEU A 415 -5.91 -2.72 -23.94
N ALA A 416 -5.84 -4.03 -24.18
CA ALA A 416 -5.63 -4.61 -25.52
C ALA A 416 -6.82 -4.38 -26.45
N ALA A 417 -8.05 -4.35 -25.94
CA ALA A 417 -9.27 -4.09 -26.69
C ALA A 417 -9.38 -2.62 -27.15
N GLY A 418 -8.57 -1.73 -26.55
CA GLY A 418 -8.54 -0.31 -26.90
C GLY A 418 -9.71 0.52 -26.35
N PRO A 419 -9.71 1.84 -26.62
CA PRO A 419 -10.77 2.73 -26.21
C PRO A 419 -12.13 2.34 -26.84
N GLY A 420 -13.22 2.33 -26.04
CA GLY A 420 -14.58 2.11 -26.53
C GLY A 420 -15.05 0.67 -26.65
N ALA A 421 -14.24 -0.34 -26.32
CA ALA A 421 -14.74 -1.72 -26.24
C ALA A 421 -15.76 -1.88 -25.08
N PRO A 422 -16.88 -2.61 -25.28
CA PRO A 422 -17.87 -2.77 -24.22
C PRO A 422 -17.28 -3.48 -23.01
N SER A 423 -17.63 -2.98 -21.81
CA SER A 423 -17.34 -3.70 -20.56
C SER A 423 -18.17 -4.97 -20.55
N HIS A 424 -17.55 -6.13 -20.62
CA HIS A 424 -18.24 -7.37 -20.27
C HIS A 424 -18.51 -7.34 -18.76
N SER A 425 -19.80 -7.14 -18.42
CA SER A 425 -20.36 -7.22 -17.05
C SER A 425 -20.27 -8.64 -16.52
#